data_59ac279b11bf98759268a0a1ecc75065
#
_entry.id   59ac279b11bf98759268a0a1ecc75065
#
_cell.length_a   1.000
_cell.length_b   1.000
_cell.length_c   1.000
_cell.angle_alpha   90.00
_cell.angle_beta   90.00
_cell.angle_gamma   90.00
#
_symmetry.space_group_name_H-M   'P 1'
#
loop_
_entity.id
_entity.type
_entity.pdbx_description
1 polymer ?
#
loop_
_entity_poly.entity_id
_entity_poly.type
_entity_poly.pdbx_seq_one_letter_code
_entity_poly.pdbx_strand_id
1 'polypeptide(L)'
;MISVENLQKSFGGQQLFDGVSFKIGPKERIGLVGRNGHGKTTLLRMILGEIPSDEGAIIIPKNYRIGMVRQTLNFTEDTVLKEGMQYLPADKKHHHWEVEKVLAGLGYAPEDMQRHPQEFSGGFQIRLNLAKAIVAEPDLLLLDEPTNYLDITSIRWLEKFLVKWPHEVMLITHDRSFMDTVVTHVIGIHRRKVRKIPGDTLKYYSQIAQDEEIYEKTRQNDERRQKEIQQFIARFRAKARLANLVQSRIKSIQKMGKKDKLEELKTLSFSFRYKPFRGKYALRAENLSFAYDPQAPLIGNLSFAVNAGDRICIVGKNGKGKTTLLKILAGQLQADEGKLTYNPNIDFGLFEQTNIQTLNAASTVAEEISYASADISTQRARDICGAMMFEGDAAFKKIAVLSGGEKSRVLLGKILAVPVNLLMLDEPTNHLDMDSCDALLTALNSFSGTIIIVTHNEMFLHALADRLIVFQSGGVKLFEGGYKQFLDKDGWREEQKEKARMHAANPEPQTNKLSKKDNRKMRSDIIIQKSQKLKPIEVRISKTEAGIETYEEKLDRCNHELIQASKSKDADRIARLSKDIYQYQLKVDKLYAQLEKLYDDKDQTESYYETRLKDLLTSV
;
A
#
# COMPACT_ATOMS: atom_id res chain seq x y z
N MET A 1 -13.27 22.97 10.60
CA MET A 1 -12.72 22.94 9.22
C MET A 1 -11.38 23.67 9.21
N ILE A 2 -10.30 23.00 8.89
CA ILE A 2 -8.95 23.58 8.75
C ILE A 2 -8.72 23.96 7.28
N SER A 3 -8.14 25.15 7.01
CA SER A 3 -7.74 25.59 5.68
C SER A 3 -6.22 25.78 5.62
N VAL A 4 -5.58 25.17 4.64
CA VAL A 4 -4.18 25.37 4.31
C VAL A 4 -4.13 26.17 3.01
N GLU A 5 -3.43 27.32 3.00
CA GLU A 5 -3.44 28.26 1.88
C GLU A 5 -2.01 28.64 1.48
N ASN A 6 -1.67 28.37 0.21
CA ASN A 6 -0.39 28.70 -0.43
C ASN A 6 0.85 28.33 0.39
N LEU A 7 0.79 27.17 1.08
CA LEU A 7 1.84 26.73 1.98
C LEU A 7 3.14 26.43 1.23
N GLN A 8 4.24 27.03 1.67
CA GLN A 8 5.60 26.73 1.21
C GLN A 8 6.48 26.32 2.38
N LYS A 9 7.37 25.34 2.13
CA LYS A 9 8.38 24.89 3.10
C LYS A 9 9.58 24.29 2.42
N SER A 10 10.77 24.69 2.90
CA SER A 10 12.05 24.14 2.46
C SER A 10 12.96 23.82 3.64
N PHE A 11 13.82 22.82 3.49
CA PHE A 11 14.88 22.48 4.44
C PHE A 11 16.20 22.25 3.70
N GLY A 12 17.26 22.93 4.12
CA GLY A 12 18.61 22.70 3.59
C GLY A 12 18.72 22.77 2.06
N GLY A 13 17.93 23.63 1.41
CA GLY A 13 17.87 23.74 -0.06
C GLY A 13 16.89 22.78 -0.75
N GLN A 14 16.30 21.82 -0.05
CA GLN A 14 15.25 20.95 -0.57
C GLN A 14 13.89 21.56 -0.31
N GLN A 15 13.15 21.93 -1.38
CA GLN A 15 11.78 22.40 -1.29
C GLN A 15 10.82 21.21 -1.13
N LEU A 16 10.06 21.18 -0.05
CA LEU A 16 9.06 20.14 0.24
C LEU A 16 7.68 20.50 -0.29
N PHE A 17 7.26 21.76 -0.10
CA PHE A 17 5.95 22.26 -0.52
C PHE A 17 6.12 23.53 -1.36
N ASP A 18 5.32 23.62 -2.43
CA ASP A 18 5.34 24.72 -3.40
C ASP A 18 3.91 25.23 -3.64
N GLY A 19 3.47 26.19 -2.83
CA GLY A 19 2.16 26.82 -2.96
C GLY A 19 0.98 25.85 -2.71
N VAL A 20 1.08 25.00 -1.71
CA VAL A 20 0.11 23.94 -1.40
C VAL A 20 -1.14 24.53 -0.76
N SER A 21 -2.32 24.14 -1.28
CA SER A 21 -3.61 24.56 -0.71
C SER A 21 -4.59 23.39 -0.66
N PHE A 22 -5.22 23.18 0.50
CA PHE A 22 -6.30 22.20 0.69
C PHE A 22 -7.12 22.52 1.93
N LYS A 23 -8.27 21.85 2.09
CA LYS A 23 -9.17 22.02 3.24
C LYS A 23 -9.51 20.67 3.85
N ILE A 24 -9.64 20.63 5.17
CA ILE A 24 -10.14 19.50 5.95
C ILE A 24 -11.58 19.82 6.33
N GLY A 25 -12.52 19.07 5.78
CA GLY A 25 -13.95 19.22 6.05
C GLY A 25 -14.41 18.44 7.29
N PRO A 26 -15.64 18.71 7.79
CA PRO A 26 -16.18 18.01 8.94
C PRO A 26 -16.31 16.50 8.70
N LYS A 27 -15.95 15.70 9.70
CA LYS A 27 -16.03 14.22 9.69
C LYS A 27 -15.24 13.55 8.56
N GLU A 28 -14.31 14.25 7.93
CA GLU A 28 -13.43 13.63 6.93
C GLU A 28 -12.36 12.79 7.63
N ARG A 29 -12.15 11.59 7.10
CA ARG A 29 -11.02 10.74 7.44
C ARG A 29 -10.05 10.77 6.27
N ILE A 30 -8.90 11.40 6.49
CA ILE A 30 -7.93 11.73 5.44
C ILE A 30 -6.70 10.85 5.58
N GLY A 31 -6.35 10.13 4.51
CA GLY A 31 -5.07 9.45 4.38
C GLY A 31 -4.04 10.36 3.71
N LEU A 32 -2.90 10.57 4.38
CA LEU A 32 -1.80 11.33 3.81
C LEU A 32 -0.77 10.40 3.18
N VAL A 33 -0.67 10.42 1.85
CA VAL A 33 0.22 9.56 1.06
C VAL A 33 1.35 10.34 0.41
N GLY A 34 2.44 9.65 0.10
CA GLY A 34 3.61 10.21 -0.57
C GLY A 34 4.86 9.44 -0.17
N ARG A 35 5.93 9.55 -0.97
CA ARG A 35 7.20 8.87 -0.72
C ARG A 35 7.83 9.30 0.59
N ASN A 36 8.74 8.47 1.10
CA ASN A 36 9.54 8.83 2.26
C ASN A 36 10.40 10.07 1.96
N GLY A 37 10.50 10.98 2.93
CA GLY A 37 11.20 12.26 2.76
C GLY A 37 10.41 13.37 2.04
N HIS A 38 9.18 13.12 1.56
CA HIS A 38 8.36 14.14 0.89
C HIS A 38 7.57 15.06 1.85
N GLY A 39 7.84 14.99 3.15
CA GLY A 39 7.31 15.95 4.11
C GLY A 39 5.98 15.59 4.76
N LYS A 40 5.54 14.31 4.74
CA LYS A 40 4.29 13.87 5.40
C LYS A 40 4.26 14.27 6.88
N THR A 41 5.21 13.82 7.67
CA THR A 41 5.33 14.16 9.10
C THR A 41 5.56 15.66 9.31
N THR A 42 6.28 16.32 8.40
CA THR A 42 6.48 17.79 8.43
C THR A 42 5.14 18.52 8.32
N LEU A 43 4.25 18.09 7.41
CA LEU A 43 2.92 18.66 7.25
C LEU A 43 2.08 18.51 8.53
N LEU A 44 2.11 17.34 9.18
CA LEU A 44 1.43 17.14 10.46
C LEU A 44 1.96 18.10 11.54
N ARG A 45 3.29 18.25 11.65
CA ARG A 45 3.93 19.17 12.61
C ARG A 45 3.62 20.64 12.33
N MET A 46 3.47 21.01 11.05
CA MET A 46 3.06 22.35 10.67
C MET A 46 1.59 22.61 11.05
N ILE A 47 0.69 21.63 10.88
CA ILE A 47 -0.72 21.73 11.34
C ILE A 47 -0.78 21.87 12.87
N LEU A 48 0.13 21.22 13.61
CA LEU A 48 0.25 21.38 15.07
C LEU A 48 0.86 22.72 15.49
N GLY A 49 1.41 23.50 14.56
CA GLY A 49 2.13 24.74 14.87
C GLY A 49 3.55 24.52 15.43
N GLU A 50 4.09 23.28 15.40
CA GLU A 50 5.46 22.98 15.88
C GLU A 50 6.53 23.48 14.90
N ILE A 51 6.22 23.53 13.60
CA ILE A 51 7.10 24.00 12.54
C ILE A 51 6.39 25.14 11.80
N PRO A 52 6.99 26.34 11.72
CA PRO A 52 6.42 27.43 10.94
C PRO A 52 6.53 27.17 9.43
N SER A 53 5.58 27.68 8.65
CA SER A 53 5.69 27.78 7.20
C SER A 53 6.69 28.85 6.80
N ASP A 54 7.31 28.70 5.62
CA ASP A 54 8.15 29.75 5.04
C ASP A 54 7.26 30.82 4.38
N GLU A 55 6.17 30.38 3.68
CA GLU A 55 5.12 31.22 3.14
C GLU A 55 3.76 30.53 3.27
N GLY A 56 2.67 31.31 3.14
CA GLY A 56 1.31 30.83 3.27
C GLY A 56 0.84 30.73 4.72
N ALA A 57 -0.37 30.20 4.91
CA ALA A 57 -0.98 30.13 6.23
C ALA A 57 -1.76 28.81 6.44
N ILE A 58 -1.79 28.36 7.69
CA ILE A 58 -2.69 27.30 8.16
C ILE A 58 -3.72 27.96 9.10
N ILE A 59 -4.97 27.97 8.67
CA ILE A 59 -6.07 28.60 9.37
C ILE A 59 -6.82 27.53 10.16
N ILE A 60 -6.76 27.63 11.48
CA ILE A 60 -7.42 26.73 12.43
C ILE A 60 -8.49 27.52 13.17
N PRO A 61 -9.73 27.04 13.31
CA PRO A 61 -10.78 27.73 14.07
C PRO A 61 -10.39 27.93 15.54
N LYS A 62 -10.93 28.99 16.16
CA LYS A 62 -10.75 29.19 17.59
C LYS A 62 -11.35 28.02 18.37
N ASN A 63 -10.68 27.61 19.46
CA ASN A 63 -11.07 26.48 20.32
C ASN A 63 -11.09 25.10 19.64
N TYR A 64 -10.49 24.96 18.45
CA TYR A 64 -10.37 23.69 17.75
C TYR A 64 -9.20 22.88 18.35
N ARG A 65 -9.51 21.73 18.93
CA ARG A 65 -8.55 20.87 19.63
C ARG A 65 -7.96 19.85 18.66
N ILE A 66 -6.63 19.77 18.63
CA ILE A 66 -5.91 18.77 17.81
C ILE A 66 -5.22 17.80 18.75
N GLY A 67 -5.56 16.51 18.62
CA GLY A 67 -4.87 15.42 19.30
C GLY A 67 -3.89 14.75 18.34
N MET A 68 -2.69 14.40 18.82
CA MET A 68 -1.71 13.66 18.01
C MET A 68 -1.24 12.41 18.72
N VAL A 69 -1.26 11.29 18.00
CA VAL A 69 -0.58 10.07 18.40
C VAL A 69 0.76 10.02 17.65
N ARG A 70 1.86 10.14 18.40
CA ARG A 70 3.23 10.15 17.87
C ARG A 70 3.79 8.74 17.76
N GLN A 71 4.73 8.57 16.86
CA GLN A 71 5.45 7.31 16.67
C GLN A 71 6.33 6.94 17.88
N THR A 72 6.87 7.94 18.59
CA THR A 72 7.67 7.73 19.81
C THR A 72 6.80 7.63 21.04
N LEU A 73 6.99 6.56 21.80
CA LEU A 73 6.25 6.29 23.04
C LEU A 73 7.04 6.83 24.23
N ASN A 74 6.53 7.87 24.87
CA ASN A 74 7.08 8.41 26.11
C ASN A 74 6.00 8.36 27.18
N PHE A 75 6.30 7.63 28.27
CA PHE A 75 5.45 7.51 29.44
C PHE A 75 6.19 8.10 30.64
N THR A 76 5.52 8.94 31.40
CA THR A 76 6.09 9.69 32.51
C THR A 76 5.46 9.32 33.86
N GLU A 77 4.29 8.66 33.83
CA GLU A 77 3.55 8.31 35.03
C GLU A 77 3.75 6.83 35.41
N ASP A 78 3.58 6.54 36.70
CA ASP A 78 3.79 5.24 37.29
C ASP A 78 2.71 4.22 36.92
N THR A 79 1.52 4.66 36.51
CA THR A 79 0.41 3.77 36.16
C THR A 79 -0.25 4.16 34.83
N VAL A 80 -0.79 3.14 34.14
CA VAL A 80 -1.56 3.31 32.90
C VAL A 80 -2.69 4.32 33.08
N LEU A 81 -3.42 4.26 34.21
CA LEU A 81 -4.52 5.17 34.50
C LEU A 81 -4.04 6.63 34.63
N LYS A 82 -3.00 6.87 35.45
CA LYS A 82 -2.44 8.22 35.61
C LYS A 82 -1.92 8.77 34.29
N GLU A 83 -1.23 7.93 33.51
CA GLU A 83 -0.73 8.30 32.19
C GLU A 83 -1.88 8.70 31.24
N GLY A 84 -2.99 7.97 31.26
CA GLY A 84 -4.19 8.29 30.49
C GLY A 84 -4.85 9.61 30.96
N MET A 85 -4.74 9.96 32.24
CA MET A 85 -5.33 11.16 32.81
C MET A 85 -4.59 12.47 32.47
N GLN A 86 -3.33 12.40 32.01
CA GLN A 86 -2.52 13.60 31.72
C GLN A 86 -3.17 14.56 30.73
N TYR A 87 -3.98 14.07 29.83
CA TYR A 87 -4.58 14.83 28.74
C TYR A 87 -6.06 15.14 28.94
N LEU A 88 -6.61 14.85 30.14
CA LEU A 88 -7.95 15.26 30.49
C LEU A 88 -8.07 16.80 30.44
N PRO A 89 -9.15 17.35 29.89
CA PRO A 89 -9.45 18.76 29.95
C PRO A 89 -9.46 19.27 31.40
N ALA A 90 -9.09 20.56 31.62
CA ALA A 90 -8.91 21.12 32.95
C ALA A 90 -10.17 21.06 33.83
N ASP A 91 -11.34 21.12 33.22
CA ASP A 91 -12.67 20.99 33.85
C ASP A 91 -13.01 19.54 34.22
N LYS A 92 -12.33 18.56 33.64
CA LYS A 92 -12.57 17.11 33.83
C LYS A 92 -11.46 16.39 34.60
N LYS A 93 -10.53 17.09 35.23
CA LYS A 93 -9.36 16.49 35.92
C LYS A 93 -9.70 15.38 36.94
N HIS A 94 -10.90 15.36 37.48
CA HIS A 94 -11.37 14.36 38.44
C HIS A 94 -12.18 13.23 37.79
N HIS A 95 -12.38 13.24 36.47
CA HIS A 95 -13.18 12.25 35.75
C HIS A 95 -12.35 11.02 35.36
N HIS A 96 -11.67 10.39 36.33
CA HIS A 96 -10.89 9.16 36.10
C HIS A 96 -11.71 8.04 35.41
N TRP A 97 -13.02 7.96 35.69
CA TRP A 97 -13.93 7.00 35.09
C TRP A 97 -14.06 7.13 33.55
N GLU A 98 -13.89 8.32 32.98
CA GLU A 98 -13.87 8.51 31.52
C GLU A 98 -12.62 7.84 30.94
N VAL A 99 -11.47 7.98 31.61
CA VAL A 99 -10.21 7.35 31.22
C VAL A 99 -10.32 5.82 31.34
N GLU A 100 -10.84 5.33 32.46
CA GLU A 100 -11.07 3.89 32.69
C GLU A 100 -11.99 3.30 31.61
N LYS A 101 -13.06 4.01 31.25
CA LYS A 101 -13.97 3.60 30.16
C LYS A 101 -13.27 3.50 28.82
N VAL A 102 -12.41 4.47 28.50
CA VAL A 102 -11.63 4.47 27.24
C VAL A 102 -10.60 3.34 27.28
N LEU A 103 -9.85 3.17 28.38
CA LEU A 103 -8.86 2.11 28.55
C LEU A 103 -9.51 0.72 28.47
N ALA A 104 -10.65 0.51 29.12
CA ALA A 104 -11.42 -0.73 29.04
C ALA A 104 -11.89 -1.02 27.62
N GLY A 105 -12.37 0.02 26.88
CA GLY A 105 -12.70 -0.08 25.47
C GLY A 105 -11.49 -0.44 24.59
N LEU A 106 -10.31 -0.04 25.00
CA LEU A 106 -9.03 -0.36 24.36
C LEU A 106 -8.46 -1.74 24.79
N GLY A 107 -9.16 -2.46 25.67
CA GLY A 107 -8.83 -3.82 26.05
C GLY A 107 -7.93 -3.95 27.28
N TYR A 108 -7.75 -2.89 28.06
CA TYR A 108 -7.12 -2.98 29.38
C TYR A 108 -8.09 -3.59 30.40
N ALA A 109 -7.62 -4.55 31.20
CA ALA A 109 -8.36 -5.02 32.36
C ALA A 109 -8.24 -4.01 33.54
N PRO A 110 -9.16 -4.01 34.51
CA PRO A 110 -9.06 -3.11 35.66
C PRO A 110 -7.73 -3.22 36.43
N GLU A 111 -7.19 -4.45 36.54
CA GLU A 111 -5.90 -4.71 37.20
C GLU A 111 -4.73 -4.10 36.40
N ASP A 112 -4.82 -4.08 35.07
CA ASP A 112 -3.79 -3.52 34.19
C ASP A 112 -3.66 -2.00 34.33
N MET A 113 -4.72 -1.32 34.71
CA MET A 113 -4.74 0.14 34.82
C MET A 113 -3.85 0.67 35.95
N GLN A 114 -3.51 -0.19 36.92
CA GLN A 114 -2.63 0.16 38.04
C GLN A 114 -1.16 -0.25 37.79
N ARG A 115 -0.86 -0.90 36.67
CA ARG A 115 0.49 -1.35 36.32
C ARG A 115 1.25 -0.27 35.57
N HIS A 116 2.60 -0.38 35.56
CA HIS A 116 3.45 0.57 34.85
C HIS A 116 3.30 0.43 33.33
N PRO A 117 3.20 1.53 32.54
CA PRO A 117 3.04 1.48 31.09
C PRO A 117 4.10 0.66 30.35
N GLN A 118 5.36 0.67 30.83
CA GLN A 118 6.48 -0.03 30.21
C GLN A 118 6.42 -1.57 30.36
N GLU A 119 5.60 -2.10 31.26
CA GLU A 119 5.40 -3.54 31.41
C GLU A 119 4.58 -4.15 30.27
N PHE A 120 3.91 -3.33 29.49
CA PHE A 120 3.04 -3.79 28.42
C PHE A 120 3.76 -3.92 27.08
N SER A 121 3.25 -4.79 26.23
CA SER A 121 3.73 -4.90 24.85
C SER A 121 3.55 -3.58 24.08
N GLY A 122 4.38 -3.36 23.05
CA GLY A 122 4.30 -2.15 22.22
C GLY A 122 2.88 -1.86 21.69
N GLY A 123 2.10 -2.90 21.38
CA GLY A 123 0.71 -2.74 20.96
C GLY A 123 -0.19 -2.14 22.05
N PHE A 124 -0.04 -2.55 23.29
CA PHE A 124 -0.78 -1.94 24.41
C PHE A 124 -0.28 -0.52 24.69
N GLN A 125 1.01 -0.26 24.61
CA GLN A 125 1.57 1.08 24.77
C GLN A 125 1.02 2.07 23.74
N ILE A 126 0.86 1.65 22.48
CA ILE A 126 0.22 2.47 21.43
C ILE A 126 -1.26 2.71 21.76
N ARG A 127 -1.97 1.69 22.26
CA ARG A 127 -3.36 1.86 22.73
C ARG A 127 -3.45 2.87 23.87
N LEU A 128 -2.47 2.90 24.79
CA LEU A 128 -2.42 3.92 25.84
C LEU A 128 -2.22 5.33 25.26
N ASN A 129 -1.30 5.49 24.30
CA ASN A 129 -1.15 6.79 23.62
C ASN A 129 -2.42 7.20 22.86
N LEU A 130 -3.12 6.24 22.27
CA LEU A 130 -4.41 6.50 21.65
C LEU A 130 -5.46 6.90 22.70
N ALA A 131 -5.48 6.24 23.88
CA ALA A 131 -6.34 6.64 25.00
C ALA A 131 -6.11 8.09 25.40
N LYS A 132 -4.84 8.50 25.56
CA LYS A 132 -4.46 9.89 25.87
C LYS A 132 -5.03 10.86 24.83
N ALA A 133 -4.90 10.55 23.56
CA ALA A 133 -5.41 11.38 22.48
C ALA A 133 -6.95 11.44 22.45
N ILE A 134 -7.64 10.33 22.75
CA ILE A 134 -9.12 10.25 22.78
C ILE A 134 -9.69 11.04 23.95
N VAL A 135 -9.09 10.87 25.12
CA VAL A 135 -9.55 11.53 26.37
C VAL A 135 -9.44 13.05 26.27
N ALA A 136 -8.51 13.56 25.46
CA ALA A 136 -8.42 14.98 25.13
C ALA A 136 -9.62 15.50 24.33
N GLU A 137 -10.52 14.63 23.84
CA GLU A 137 -11.68 14.95 22.99
C GLU A 137 -11.32 15.88 21.83
N PRO A 138 -10.40 15.47 20.93
CA PRO A 138 -9.95 16.32 19.84
C PRO A 138 -11.01 16.42 18.72
N ASP A 139 -11.08 17.60 18.10
CA ASP A 139 -11.85 17.83 16.88
C ASP A 139 -11.12 17.24 15.66
N LEU A 140 -9.77 17.20 15.69
CA LEU A 140 -8.94 16.51 14.68
C LEU A 140 -7.96 15.56 15.36
N LEU A 141 -7.99 14.30 14.98
CA LEU A 141 -7.03 13.28 15.42
C LEU A 141 -5.97 13.06 14.35
N LEU A 142 -4.71 13.37 14.69
CA LEU A 142 -3.54 13.14 13.85
C LEU A 142 -2.86 11.84 14.26
N LEU A 143 -2.64 10.94 13.29
CA LEU A 143 -2.02 9.64 13.50
C LEU A 143 -0.82 9.49 12.56
N ASP A 144 0.39 9.38 13.13
CA ASP A 144 1.62 9.16 12.36
C ASP A 144 2.09 7.71 12.56
N GLU A 145 1.90 6.88 11.53
CA GLU A 145 2.24 5.44 11.50
C GLU A 145 1.64 4.63 12.67
N PRO A 146 0.32 4.70 12.92
CA PRO A 146 -0.29 4.06 14.09
C PRO A 146 -0.32 2.54 14.00
N THR A 147 -0.08 1.96 12.82
CA THR A 147 -0.04 0.51 12.59
C THR A 147 1.30 -0.13 12.93
N ASN A 148 2.37 0.66 13.02
CA ASN A 148 3.68 0.15 13.37
C ASN A 148 3.69 -0.50 14.74
N TYR A 149 4.33 -1.67 14.85
CA TYR A 149 4.43 -2.48 16.07
C TYR A 149 3.10 -3.04 16.61
N LEU A 150 1.97 -2.82 15.92
CA LEU A 150 0.70 -3.46 16.26
C LEU A 150 0.62 -4.86 15.65
N ASP A 151 0.00 -5.77 16.40
CA ASP A 151 -0.40 -7.05 15.85
C ASP A 151 -1.70 -6.94 15.05
N ILE A 152 -1.99 -7.95 14.24
CA ILE A 152 -3.13 -7.96 13.32
C ILE A 152 -4.47 -7.75 14.05
N THR A 153 -4.62 -8.25 15.28
CA THR A 153 -5.85 -8.08 16.06
C THR A 153 -6.00 -6.65 16.54
N SER A 154 -4.89 -5.99 16.90
CA SER A 154 -4.86 -4.58 17.29
C SER A 154 -5.10 -3.67 16.10
N ILE A 155 -4.53 -3.98 14.92
CA ILE A 155 -4.78 -3.24 13.67
C ILE A 155 -6.27 -3.27 13.33
N ARG A 156 -6.89 -4.45 13.30
CA ARG A 156 -8.33 -4.62 13.00
C ARG A 156 -9.24 -3.92 14.03
N TRP A 157 -8.82 -3.89 15.29
CA TRP A 157 -9.53 -3.13 16.30
C TRP A 157 -9.44 -1.62 16.02
N LEU A 158 -8.24 -1.11 15.70
CA LEU A 158 -8.01 0.30 15.39
C LEU A 158 -8.80 0.75 14.14
N GLU A 159 -8.87 -0.08 13.11
CA GLU A 159 -9.72 0.16 11.93
C GLU A 159 -11.18 0.39 12.32
N LYS A 160 -11.76 -0.55 13.06
CA LYS A 160 -13.15 -0.47 13.52
C LYS A 160 -13.40 0.78 14.38
N PHE A 161 -12.41 1.14 15.20
CA PHE A 161 -12.47 2.33 16.03
C PHE A 161 -12.47 3.62 15.20
N LEU A 162 -11.51 3.77 14.28
CA LEU A 162 -11.38 4.96 13.45
C LEU A 162 -12.54 5.14 12.47
N VAL A 163 -13.10 4.06 11.93
CA VAL A 163 -14.30 4.11 11.08
C VAL A 163 -15.50 4.68 11.84
N LYS A 164 -15.60 4.41 13.16
CA LYS A 164 -16.69 4.90 14.02
C LYS A 164 -16.38 6.26 14.67
N TRP A 165 -15.17 6.80 14.48
CA TRP A 165 -14.76 8.07 15.06
C TRP A 165 -15.64 9.22 14.56
N PRO A 166 -16.24 10.05 15.46
CA PRO A 166 -17.26 11.02 15.06
C PRO A 166 -16.69 12.33 14.49
N HIS A 167 -15.39 12.57 14.66
CA HIS A 167 -14.70 13.81 14.27
C HIS A 167 -13.74 13.57 13.11
N GLU A 168 -12.92 14.58 12.80
CA GLU A 168 -11.92 14.51 11.73
C GLU A 168 -10.75 13.62 12.13
N VAL A 169 -10.20 12.92 11.14
CA VAL A 169 -8.98 12.13 11.28
C VAL A 169 -8.04 12.46 10.11
N MET A 170 -6.75 12.61 10.40
CA MET A 170 -5.70 12.60 9.40
C MET A 170 -4.66 11.56 9.80
N LEU A 171 -4.42 10.60 8.94
CA LEU A 171 -3.50 9.50 9.22
C LEU A 171 -2.43 9.34 8.13
N ILE A 172 -1.23 9.02 8.58
CA ILE A 172 -0.13 8.53 7.75
C ILE A 172 0.03 7.05 8.08
N THR A 173 0.05 6.19 7.08
CA THR A 173 0.41 4.79 7.21
C THR A 173 0.94 4.25 5.91
N HIS A 174 1.80 3.25 5.99
CA HIS A 174 2.31 2.49 4.84
C HIS A 174 1.49 1.22 4.56
N ASP A 175 0.54 0.89 5.42
CA ASP A 175 -0.43 -0.17 5.19
C ASP A 175 -1.61 0.36 4.35
N ARG A 176 -1.60 -0.01 3.06
CA ARG A 176 -2.65 0.39 2.11
C ARG A 176 -4.01 -0.18 2.48
N SER A 177 -4.07 -1.43 2.94
CA SER A 177 -5.31 -2.11 3.31
C SER A 177 -6.00 -1.41 4.49
N PHE A 178 -5.20 -1.08 5.51
CA PHE A 178 -5.67 -0.29 6.66
C PHE A 178 -6.15 1.11 6.22
N MET A 179 -5.35 1.81 5.40
CA MET A 179 -5.70 3.15 4.92
C MET A 179 -7.03 3.13 4.17
N ASP A 180 -7.19 2.25 3.18
CA ASP A 180 -8.37 2.20 2.31
C ASP A 180 -9.65 1.80 3.07
N THR A 181 -9.52 1.05 4.17
CA THR A 181 -10.64 0.73 5.06
C THR A 181 -11.11 1.94 5.88
N VAL A 182 -10.18 2.80 6.31
CA VAL A 182 -10.49 3.90 7.25
C VAL A 182 -10.86 5.19 6.53
N VAL A 183 -10.16 5.54 5.43
CA VAL A 183 -10.23 6.88 4.84
C VAL A 183 -11.48 7.13 4.00
N THR A 184 -11.89 8.39 3.94
CA THR A 184 -12.90 8.91 3.00
C THR A 184 -12.27 9.73 1.89
N HIS A 185 -11.08 10.28 2.16
CA HIS A 185 -10.33 11.13 1.24
C HIS A 185 -8.84 10.80 1.34
N VAL A 186 -8.15 10.91 0.23
CA VAL A 186 -6.69 10.80 0.19
C VAL A 186 -6.10 12.16 -0.19
N ILE A 187 -5.14 12.61 0.60
CA ILE A 187 -4.26 13.74 0.30
C ILE A 187 -2.90 13.17 -0.06
N GLY A 188 -2.43 13.41 -1.27
CA GLY A 188 -1.12 12.95 -1.67
C GLY A 188 -0.16 14.08 -1.96
N ILE A 189 1.07 13.91 -1.50
CA ILE A 189 2.21 14.80 -1.79
C ILE A 189 2.96 14.22 -2.99
N HIS A 190 2.83 14.89 -4.14
CA HIS A 190 3.44 14.46 -5.39
C HIS A 190 4.09 15.65 -6.09
N ARG A 191 5.39 15.53 -6.42
CA ARG A 191 6.15 16.62 -7.08
C ARG A 191 6.01 17.98 -6.39
N ARG A 192 6.14 18.01 -5.06
CA ARG A 192 6.04 19.22 -4.18
C ARG A 192 4.64 19.85 -4.15
N LYS A 193 3.68 19.27 -4.85
CA LYS A 193 2.27 19.69 -4.85
C LYS A 193 1.45 18.73 -4.01
N VAL A 194 0.34 19.23 -3.52
CA VAL A 194 -0.62 18.42 -2.76
C VAL A 194 -1.94 18.37 -3.51
N ARG A 195 -2.51 17.18 -3.60
CA ARG A 195 -3.82 16.97 -4.20
C ARG A 195 -4.70 16.16 -3.27
N LYS A 196 -5.93 16.64 -3.05
CA LYS A 196 -6.96 15.95 -2.26
C LYS A 196 -7.98 15.32 -3.21
N ILE A 197 -8.22 14.01 -3.05
CA ILE A 197 -9.16 13.24 -3.87
C ILE A 197 -10.10 12.46 -2.96
N PRO A 198 -11.43 12.47 -3.20
CA PRO A 198 -12.37 11.62 -2.46
C PRO A 198 -12.25 10.17 -2.93
N GLY A 199 -12.16 9.24 -1.98
CA GLY A 199 -12.01 7.82 -2.21
C GLY A 199 -10.76 7.23 -1.59
N ASP A 200 -10.33 6.10 -2.12
CA ASP A 200 -9.20 5.27 -1.66
C ASP A 200 -7.87 5.62 -2.35
N THR A 201 -6.82 4.92 -1.96
CA THR A 201 -5.47 5.08 -2.53
C THR A 201 -5.41 4.67 -4.00
N LEU A 202 -6.15 3.63 -4.41
CA LEU A 202 -6.17 3.18 -5.81
C LEU A 202 -6.70 4.27 -6.74
N LYS A 203 -7.80 4.91 -6.35
CA LYS A 203 -8.37 6.04 -7.09
C LYS A 203 -7.42 7.23 -7.14
N TYR A 204 -6.73 7.51 -6.03
CA TYR A 204 -5.72 8.57 -6.00
C TYR A 204 -4.60 8.30 -7.01
N TYR A 205 -3.96 7.13 -6.97
CA TYR A 205 -2.85 6.81 -7.87
C TYR A 205 -3.27 6.73 -9.34
N SER A 206 -4.46 6.19 -9.63
CA SER A 206 -4.99 6.17 -11.01
C SER A 206 -5.22 7.58 -11.57
N GLN A 207 -5.72 8.49 -10.75
CA GLN A 207 -5.94 9.89 -11.15
C GLN A 207 -4.60 10.61 -11.39
N ILE A 208 -3.59 10.39 -10.53
CA ILE A 208 -2.25 10.98 -10.73
C ILE A 208 -1.62 10.46 -12.02
N ALA A 209 -1.72 9.16 -12.30
CA ALA A 209 -1.19 8.58 -13.54
C ALA A 209 -1.86 9.18 -14.78
N GLN A 210 -3.18 9.35 -14.78
CA GLN A 210 -3.92 10.01 -15.86
C GLN A 210 -3.49 11.47 -16.04
N ASP A 211 -3.33 12.22 -14.96
CA ASP A 211 -2.90 13.61 -15.02
C ASP A 211 -1.49 13.76 -15.60
N GLU A 212 -0.56 12.87 -15.24
CA GLU A 212 0.80 12.84 -15.79
C GLU A 212 0.79 12.48 -17.28
N GLU A 213 -0.04 11.52 -17.69
CA GLU A 213 -0.20 11.16 -19.10
C GLU A 213 -0.74 12.33 -19.93
N ILE A 214 -1.78 13.01 -19.43
CA ILE A 214 -2.36 14.20 -20.08
C ILE A 214 -1.32 15.31 -20.17
N TYR A 215 -0.58 15.56 -19.09
CA TYR A 215 0.49 16.56 -19.07
C TYR A 215 1.55 16.25 -20.14
N GLU A 216 2.04 15.01 -20.20
CA GLU A 216 3.10 14.62 -21.14
C GLU A 216 2.62 14.67 -22.60
N LYS A 217 1.39 14.22 -22.89
CA LYS A 217 0.77 14.39 -24.22
C LYS A 217 0.65 15.87 -24.61
N THR A 218 0.24 16.72 -23.68
CA THR A 218 0.13 18.15 -23.91
C THR A 218 1.49 18.79 -24.16
N ARG A 219 2.51 18.41 -23.36
CA ARG A 219 3.89 18.88 -23.53
C ARG A 219 4.46 18.50 -24.91
N GLN A 220 4.28 17.23 -25.32
CA GLN A 220 4.72 16.76 -26.63
C GLN A 220 4.04 17.49 -27.79
N ASN A 221 2.74 17.75 -27.68
CA ASN A 221 2.00 18.52 -28.68
C ASN A 221 2.48 19.99 -28.75
N ASP A 222 2.71 20.61 -27.59
CA ASP A 222 3.25 21.97 -27.51
C ASP A 222 4.66 22.03 -28.10
N GLU A 223 5.52 21.05 -27.81
CA GLU A 223 6.87 20.95 -28.37
C GLU A 223 6.87 20.78 -29.90
N ARG A 224 5.96 19.92 -30.42
CA ARG A 224 5.78 19.73 -31.86
C ARG A 224 5.33 21.04 -32.51
N ARG A 225 4.35 21.70 -31.93
CA ARG A 225 3.85 23.00 -32.43
C ARG A 225 4.90 24.10 -32.38
N GLN A 226 5.74 24.13 -31.32
CA GLN A 226 6.86 25.08 -31.26
C GLN A 226 7.88 24.81 -32.37
N LYS A 227 8.24 23.54 -32.65
CA LYS A 227 9.15 23.17 -33.75
C LYS A 227 8.60 23.58 -35.09
N GLU A 228 7.31 23.37 -35.36
CA GLU A 228 6.65 23.81 -36.61
C GLU A 228 6.69 25.32 -36.80
N ILE A 229 6.40 26.08 -35.73
CA ILE A 229 6.46 27.53 -35.77
C ILE A 229 7.92 28.00 -35.95
N GLN A 230 8.90 27.39 -35.32
CA GLN A 230 10.32 27.70 -35.49
C GLN A 230 10.79 27.44 -36.94
N GLN A 231 10.38 26.30 -37.53
CA GLN A 231 10.67 26.01 -38.94
C GLN A 231 10.02 27.02 -39.89
N PHE A 232 8.78 27.44 -39.61
CA PHE A 232 8.13 28.50 -40.37
C PHE A 232 8.90 29.81 -40.27
N ILE A 233 9.29 30.23 -39.07
CA ILE A 233 10.09 31.45 -38.85
C ILE A 233 11.43 31.37 -39.61
N ALA A 234 12.14 30.24 -39.52
CA ALA A 234 13.43 30.04 -40.20
C ALA A 234 13.27 30.15 -41.73
N ARG A 235 12.20 29.56 -42.30
CA ARG A 235 11.94 29.58 -43.75
C ARG A 235 11.55 30.95 -44.29
N PHE A 236 10.84 31.77 -43.52
CA PHE A 236 10.24 33.01 -44.02
C PHE A 236 10.83 34.29 -43.41
N ARG A 237 11.83 34.18 -42.48
CA ARG A 237 12.45 35.33 -41.79
C ARG A 237 13.04 36.38 -42.76
N ALA A 238 13.56 35.97 -43.93
CA ALA A 238 14.19 36.86 -44.90
C ALA A 238 13.20 37.52 -45.88
N LYS A 239 11.91 37.16 -45.85
CA LYS A 239 10.93 37.69 -46.80
C LYS A 239 10.19 38.89 -46.21
N ALA A 240 10.53 40.11 -46.64
CA ALA A 240 9.97 41.37 -46.13
C ALA A 240 8.42 41.41 -46.17
N ARG A 241 7.80 40.80 -47.18
CA ARG A 241 6.34 40.73 -47.35
C ARG A 241 5.62 39.92 -46.25
N LEU A 242 6.33 39.07 -45.51
CA LEU A 242 5.79 38.22 -44.45
C LEU A 242 6.27 38.64 -43.05
N ALA A 243 6.93 39.78 -42.91
CA ALA A 243 7.51 40.26 -41.66
C ALA A 243 6.50 40.31 -40.50
N ASN A 244 5.29 40.82 -40.74
CA ASN A 244 4.22 40.92 -39.76
C ASN A 244 3.74 39.53 -39.30
N LEU A 245 3.66 38.55 -40.22
CA LEU A 245 3.25 37.19 -39.91
C LEU A 245 4.32 36.45 -39.07
N VAL A 246 5.59 36.65 -39.45
CA VAL A 246 6.73 36.12 -38.69
C VAL A 246 6.78 36.71 -37.28
N GLN A 247 6.58 38.03 -37.12
CA GLN A 247 6.52 38.66 -35.79
C GLN A 247 5.35 38.14 -34.95
N SER A 248 4.18 37.94 -35.55
CA SER A 248 3.03 37.33 -34.86
C SER A 248 3.36 35.90 -34.35
N ARG A 249 4.05 35.09 -35.16
CA ARG A 249 4.48 33.74 -34.79
C ARG A 249 5.56 33.73 -33.70
N ILE A 250 6.50 34.69 -33.71
CA ILE A 250 7.48 34.88 -32.63
C ILE A 250 6.77 35.21 -31.31
N LYS A 251 5.81 36.15 -31.35
CA LYS A 251 5.00 36.47 -30.15
C LYS A 251 4.20 35.26 -29.66
N SER A 252 3.72 34.39 -30.55
CA SER A 252 3.03 33.16 -30.20
C SER A 252 3.95 32.19 -29.46
N ILE A 253 5.19 32.00 -29.91
CA ILE A 253 6.19 31.17 -29.18
C ILE A 253 6.51 31.75 -27.80
N GLN A 254 6.68 33.06 -27.69
CA GLN A 254 6.96 33.75 -26.43
C GLN A 254 5.81 33.60 -25.40
N LYS A 255 4.56 33.54 -25.88
CA LYS A 255 3.38 33.26 -25.04
C LYS A 255 3.21 31.79 -24.69
N MET A 256 3.73 30.86 -25.51
CA MET A 256 3.77 29.44 -25.21
C MET A 256 4.85 29.20 -24.17
N GLY A 257 4.50 29.19 -22.89
CA GLY A 257 5.43 28.86 -21.81
C GLY A 257 6.11 27.52 -22.08
N LYS A 258 7.40 27.44 -21.79
CA LYS A 258 8.14 26.17 -21.89
C LYS A 258 7.67 25.24 -20.79
N LYS A 259 7.05 24.13 -21.16
CA LYS A 259 6.73 23.05 -20.21
C LYS A 259 7.93 22.13 -20.12
N ASP A 260 8.49 22.00 -18.91
CA ASP A 260 9.61 21.10 -18.70
C ASP A 260 9.14 19.64 -18.78
N LYS A 261 10.03 18.78 -19.25
CA LYS A 261 9.80 17.34 -19.21
C LYS A 261 9.64 16.92 -17.75
N LEU A 262 8.58 16.12 -17.47
CA LEU A 262 8.45 15.53 -16.14
C LEU A 262 9.68 14.68 -15.86
N GLU A 263 10.33 14.93 -14.72
CA GLU A 263 11.38 14.05 -14.25
C GLU A 263 10.78 12.64 -14.09
N GLU A 264 11.44 11.66 -14.63
CA GLU A 264 11.01 10.27 -14.53
C GLU A 264 11.08 9.83 -13.06
N LEU A 265 9.93 9.59 -12.46
CA LEU A 265 9.87 9.09 -11.09
C LEU A 265 10.25 7.61 -11.12
N LYS A 266 11.49 7.35 -10.71
CA LYS A 266 11.98 5.98 -10.61
C LYS A 266 11.17 5.20 -9.59
N THR A 267 10.65 4.07 -10.00
CA THR A 267 9.95 3.12 -9.14
C THR A 267 10.89 2.00 -8.73
N LEU A 268 10.75 1.54 -7.50
CA LEU A 268 11.46 0.37 -7.03
C LEU A 268 11.01 -0.84 -7.85
N SER A 269 11.94 -1.54 -8.47
CA SER A 269 11.64 -2.76 -9.23
C SER A 269 12.78 -3.75 -9.10
N PHE A 270 12.50 -4.93 -8.59
CA PHE A 270 13.48 -5.99 -8.39
C PHE A 270 12.83 -7.37 -8.41
N SER A 271 13.64 -8.41 -8.57
CA SER A 271 13.23 -9.80 -8.48
C SER A 271 14.26 -10.62 -7.74
N PHE A 272 13.81 -11.55 -6.90
CA PHE A 272 14.68 -12.49 -6.21
C PHE A 272 15.24 -13.52 -7.17
N ARG A 273 16.51 -13.90 -6.99
CA ARG A 273 17.15 -14.92 -7.80
C ARG A 273 16.78 -16.30 -7.27
N TYR A 274 16.07 -17.06 -8.07
CA TYR A 274 15.72 -18.42 -7.72
C TYR A 274 16.86 -19.39 -8.06
N LYS A 275 17.25 -20.22 -7.08
CA LYS A 275 18.11 -21.38 -7.28
C LYS A 275 17.26 -22.64 -7.34
N PRO A 276 17.16 -23.32 -8.50
CA PRO A 276 16.38 -24.56 -8.59
C PRO A 276 16.90 -25.62 -7.62
N PHE A 277 16.00 -26.28 -6.93
CA PHE A 277 16.37 -27.45 -6.14
C PHE A 277 15.45 -28.64 -6.44
N ARG A 278 16.01 -29.87 -6.37
CA ARG A 278 15.27 -31.10 -6.59
C ARG A 278 14.92 -31.70 -5.23
N GLY A 279 13.65 -31.67 -4.87
CA GLY A 279 13.16 -32.22 -3.61
C GLY A 279 11.70 -31.88 -3.40
N LYS A 280 10.97 -32.79 -2.75
CA LYS A 280 9.55 -32.56 -2.42
C LYS A 280 9.41 -31.58 -1.23
N TYR A 281 10.31 -31.68 -0.26
CA TYR A 281 10.28 -30.89 0.98
C TYR A 281 11.48 -29.95 1.04
N ALA A 282 11.24 -28.70 1.41
CA ALA A 282 12.27 -27.73 1.77
C ALA A 282 12.78 -28.01 3.19
N LEU A 283 11.86 -28.12 4.14
CA LEU A 283 12.15 -28.49 5.53
C LEU A 283 10.98 -29.26 6.16
N ARG A 284 11.28 -30.00 7.23
CA ARG A 284 10.28 -30.70 8.04
C ARG A 284 10.55 -30.42 9.50
N ALA A 285 9.50 -30.04 10.20
CA ALA A 285 9.45 -29.83 11.64
C ALA A 285 8.61 -30.94 12.28
N GLU A 286 9.15 -31.65 13.27
CA GLU A 286 8.49 -32.75 13.95
C GLU A 286 8.52 -32.49 15.46
N ASN A 287 7.33 -32.36 16.07
CA ASN A 287 7.08 -32.16 17.50
C ASN A 287 7.90 -31.03 18.13
N LEU A 288 8.07 -29.89 17.39
CA LEU A 288 8.84 -28.77 17.90
C LEU A 288 8.17 -28.15 19.13
N SER A 289 8.94 -28.02 20.21
CA SER A 289 8.57 -27.31 21.42
C SER A 289 9.68 -26.36 21.82
N PHE A 290 9.29 -25.16 22.30
CA PHE A 290 10.23 -24.14 22.75
C PHE A 290 9.62 -23.23 23.82
N ALA A 291 10.38 -22.93 24.85
CA ALA A 291 10.03 -22.00 25.92
C ALA A 291 11.26 -21.19 26.36
N TYR A 292 11.14 -19.87 26.50
CA TYR A 292 12.15 -19.09 27.24
C TYR A 292 12.03 -19.29 28.76
N ASP A 293 10.79 -19.45 29.22
CA ASP A 293 10.46 -19.81 30.61
C ASP A 293 9.71 -21.15 30.59
N PRO A 294 10.19 -22.18 31.28
CA PRO A 294 9.55 -23.50 31.33
C PRO A 294 8.07 -23.47 31.75
N GLN A 295 7.66 -22.42 32.51
CA GLN A 295 6.27 -22.24 32.92
C GLN A 295 5.38 -21.59 31.86
N ALA A 296 5.98 -21.02 30.81
CA ALA A 296 5.25 -20.29 29.75
C ALA A 296 5.69 -20.73 28.33
N PRO A 297 5.32 -21.96 27.89
CA PRO A 297 5.72 -22.46 26.57
C PRO A 297 5.15 -21.59 25.46
N LEU A 298 6.02 -21.19 24.53
CA LEU A 298 5.65 -20.39 23.35
C LEU A 298 5.20 -21.28 22.18
N ILE A 299 5.92 -22.39 21.98
CA ILE A 299 5.65 -23.37 20.93
C ILE A 299 5.51 -24.73 21.62
N GLY A 300 4.41 -25.41 21.37
CA GLY A 300 4.15 -26.74 21.93
C GLY A 300 3.76 -27.73 20.84
N ASN A 301 4.56 -28.80 20.70
CA ASN A 301 4.30 -29.97 19.85
C ASN A 301 3.87 -29.58 18.39
N LEU A 302 4.58 -28.65 17.77
CA LEU A 302 4.27 -28.18 16.42
C LEU A 302 4.94 -29.09 15.39
N SER A 303 4.13 -29.73 14.53
CA SER A 303 4.60 -30.57 13.43
C SER A 303 4.04 -30.12 12.11
N PHE A 304 4.92 -29.90 11.11
CA PHE A 304 4.54 -29.54 9.76
C PHE A 304 5.68 -29.78 8.77
N ALA A 305 5.32 -29.87 7.49
CA ALA A 305 6.29 -29.93 6.42
C ALA A 305 6.09 -28.74 5.48
N VAL A 306 7.18 -28.18 5.02
CA VAL A 306 7.23 -27.11 4.02
C VAL A 306 7.66 -27.74 2.70
N ASN A 307 6.77 -27.74 1.71
CA ASN A 307 7.07 -28.26 0.39
C ASN A 307 7.83 -27.21 -0.44
N ALA A 308 8.41 -27.69 -1.54
CA ALA A 308 8.98 -26.80 -2.55
C ALA A 308 7.88 -25.93 -3.17
N GLY A 309 8.08 -24.60 -3.15
CA GLY A 309 7.13 -23.63 -3.68
C GLY A 309 5.99 -23.25 -2.73
N ASP A 310 5.89 -23.81 -1.51
CA ASP A 310 4.91 -23.42 -0.52
C ASP A 310 5.08 -21.94 -0.11
N ARG A 311 3.94 -21.28 0.13
CA ARG A 311 3.88 -19.92 0.66
C ARG A 311 3.17 -19.92 2.01
N ILE A 312 3.95 -19.87 3.07
CA ILE A 312 3.48 -19.98 4.44
C ILE A 312 3.57 -18.62 5.13
N CYS A 313 2.44 -18.13 5.62
CA CYS A 313 2.41 -16.92 6.43
C CYS A 313 2.23 -17.26 7.90
N ILE A 314 3.06 -16.67 8.76
CA ILE A 314 3.01 -16.81 10.21
C ILE A 314 2.30 -15.59 10.78
N VAL A 315 1.18 -15.81 11.45
CA VAL A 315 0.30 -14.74 11.95
C VAL A 315 -0.06 -14.95 13.43
N GLY A 316 -0.39 -13.87 14.12
CA GLY A 316 -0.82 -13.93 15.52
C GLY A 316 -0.39 -12.73 16.34
N LYS A 317 -0.72 -12.69 17.63
CA LYS A 317 -0.39 -11.59 18.54
C LYS A 317 1.13 -11.41 18.72
N ASN A 318 1.50 -10.19 19.06
CA ASN A 318 2.88 -9.87 19.43
C ASN A 318 3.27 -10.62 20.73
N GLY A 319 4.55 -10.98 20.84
CA GLY A 319 5.09 -11.71 21.98
C GLY A 319 4.67 -13.18 22.07
N LYS A 320 3.97 -13.74 21.07
CA LYS A 320 3.53 -15.15 21.08
C LYS A 320 4.51 -16.13 20.42
N GLY A 321 5.70 -15.66 19.98
CA GLY A 321 6.76 -16.56 19.50
C GLY A 321 6.88 -16.66 17.96
N LYS A 322 6.27 -15.74 17.16
CA LYS A 322 6.37 -15.74 15.69
C LYS A 322 7.82 -15.66 15.21
N THR A 323 8.54 -14.61 15.64
CA THR A 323 9.97 -14.41 15.35
C THR A 323 10.82 -15.55 15.91
N THR A 324 10.46 -16.08 17.09
CA THR A 324 11.13 -17.23 17.70
C THR A 324 11.01 -18.47 16.81
N LEU A 325 9.80 -18.76 16.31
CA LEU A 325 9.62 -19.86 15.35
C LEU A 325 10.47 -19.65 14.10
N LEU A 326 10.47 -18.43 13.52
CA LEU A 326 11.28 -18.15 12.34
C LEU A 326 12.77 -18.35 12.61
N LYS A 327 13.29 -17.94 13.78
CA LYS A 327 14.68 -18.18 14.21
C LYS A 327 15.01 -19.65 14.40
N ILE A 328 14.09 -20.45 14.93
CA ILE A 328 14.24 -21.90 15.00
C ILE A 328 14.30 -22.49 13.58
N LEU A 329 13.38 -22.07 12.69
CA LEU A 329 13.36 -22.51 11.30
C LEU A 329 14.58 -22.04 10.49
N ALA A 330 15.26 -20.99 10.90
CA ALA A 330 16.51 -20.50 10.31
C ALA A 330 17.77 -21.15 10.95
N GLY A 331 17.59 -22.00 11.96
CA GLY A 331 18.71 -22.66 12.67
C GLY A 331 19.51 -21.73 13.60
N GLN A 332 19.00 -20.52 13.89
CA GLN A 332 19.63 -19.57 14.81
C GLN A 332 19.32 -19.87 16.29
N LEU A 333 18.22 -20.59 16.53
CA LEU A 333 17.79 -21.05 17.85
C LEU A 333 17.53 -22.56 17.79
N GLN A 334 17.97 -23.28 18.80
CA GLN A 334 17.62 -24.70 18.98
C GLN A 334 16.26 -24.83 19.67
N ALA A 335 15.41 -25.73 19.18
CA ALA A 335 14.20 -26.11 19.89
C ALA A 335 14.56 -26.94 21.14
N ASP A 336 13.75 -26.84 22.21
CA ASP A 336 13.94 -27.63 23.43
C ASP A 336 13.62 -29.11 23.18
N GLU A 337 12.58 -29.36 22.36
CA GLU A 337 12.16 -30.69 21.94
C GLU A 337 11.81 -30.70 20.46
N GLY A 338 11.86 -31.92 19.89
CA GLY A 338 11.52 -32.17 18.51
C GLY A 338 12.71 -32.15 17.56
N LYS A 339 12.44 -32.25 16.26
CA LYS A 339 13.48 -32.32 15.23
C LYS A 339 13.14 -31.43 14.04
N LEU A 340 14.13 -30.66 13.60
CA LEU A 340 14.07 -29.89 12.36
C LEU A 340 15.04 -30.53 11.35
N THR A 341 14.51 -30.87 10.18
CA THR A 341 15.27 -31.50 9.09
C THR A 341 15.16 -30.64 7.84
N TYR A 342 16.29 -30.21 7.29
CA TYR A 342 16.35 -29.48 6.03
C TYR A 342 16.70 -30.42 4.86
N ASN A 343 16.23 -30.05 3.68
CA ASN A 343 16.78 -30.64 2.48
C ASN A 343 18.24 -30.19 2.31
N PRO A 344 19.19 -31.09 1.98
CA PRO A 344 20.61 -30.75 1.86
C PRO A 344 20.92 -29.65 0.82
N ASN A 345 20.03 -29.45 -0.16
CA ASN A 345 20.21 -28.48 -1.25
C ASN A 345 19.46 -27.16 -1.00
N ILE A 346 19.04 -26.88 0.24
CA ILE A 346 18.39 -25.64 0.60
C ILE A 346 19.42 -24.53 0.82
N ASP A 347 19.24 -23.44 0.05
CA ASP A 347 19.89 -22.15 0.28
C ASP A 347 18.80 -21.14 0.62
N PHE A 348 18.86 -20.58 1.80
CA PHE A 348 17.84 -19.64 2.24
C PHE A 348 18.36 -18.21 2.37
N GLY A 349 17.47 -17.24 2.08
CA GLY A 349 17.67 -15.82 2.38
C GLY A 349 16.82 -15.47 3.61
N LEU A 350 17.46 -14.87 4.62
CA LEU A 350 16.80 -14.46 5.85
C LEU A 350 16.76 -12.95 5.98
N PHE A 351 15.54 -12.41 6.13
CA PHE A 351 15.30 -11.01 6.48
C PHE A 351 14.73 -10.93 7.88
N GLU A 352 15.47 -10.35 8.80
CA GLU A 352 15.02 -10.09 10.17
C GLU A 352 15.10 -8.60 10.48
N GLN A 353 14.11 -8.09 11.17
CA GLN A 353 14.09 -6.69 11.61
C GLN A 353 15.28 -6.36 12.53
N THR A 354 15.74 -7.31 13.34
CA THR A 354 16.92 -7.17 14.20
C THR A 354 18.22 -7.03 13.40
N ASN A 355 18.27 -7.55 12.18
CA ASN A 355 19.45 -7.49 11.31
C ASN A 355 19.74 -6.08 10.77
N ILE A 356 18.81 -5.13 10.91
CA ILE A 356 19.09 -3.71 10.64
C ILE A 356 20.19 -3.18 11.55
N GLN A 357 20.29 -3.68 12.77
CA GLN A 357 21.34 -3.31 13.74
C GLN A 357 22.69 -4.00 13.47
N THR A 358 22.69 -5.11 12.70
CA THR A 358 23.91 -5.84 12.36
C THR A 358 24.64 -5.29 11.14
N LEU A 359 24.03 -4.33 10.41
CA LEU A 359 24.69 -3.64 9.31
C LEU A 359 25.89 -2.85 9.83
N ASN A 360 27.03 -2.97 9.15
CA ASN A 360 28.22 -2.24 9.55
C ASN A 360 28.05 -0.73 9.28
N ALA A 361 27.95 0.05 10.36
CA ALA A 361 27.74 1.49 10.31
C ALA A 361 28.83 2.25 9.53
N ALA A 362 30.05 1.72 9.49
CA ALA A 362 31.21 2.33 8.82
C ALA A 362 31.24 2.05 7.31
N SER A 363 30.61 0.96 6.86
CA SER A 363 30.56 0.56 5.44
C SER A 363 29.64 1.46 4.64
N THR A 364 29.89 1.56 3.34
CA THR A 364 28.98 2.13 2.36
C THR A 364 27.91 1.12 1.95
N VAL A 365 26.81 1.58 1.34
CA VAL A 365 25.75 0.72 0.82
C VAL A 365 26.29 -0.32 -0.16
N ALA A 366 27.14 0.10 -1.09
CA ALA A 366 27.73 -0.78 -2.10
C ALA A 366 28.66 -1.84 -1.48
N GLU A 367 29.47 -1.47 -0.48
CA GLU A 367 30.32 -2.41 0.25
C GLU A 367 29.48 -3.43 1.02
N GLU A 368 28.44 -2.97 1.72
CA GLU A 368 27.58 -3.83 2.53
C GLU A 368 26.84 -4.87 1.67
N ILE A 369 26.40 -4.50 0.46
CA ILE A 369 25.82 -5.44 -0.51
C ILE A 369 26.87 -6.39 -1.06
N SER A 370 28.10 -5.91 -1.33
CA SER A 370 29.20 -6.76 -1.81
C SER A 370 29.59 -7.85 -0.80
N TYR A 371 29.49 -7.56 0.49
CA TYR A 371 29.80 -8.53 1.56
C TYR A 371 28.76 -9.66 1.70
N ALA A 372 27.63 -9.60 0.98
CA ALA A 372 26.64 -10.67 1.02
C ALA A 372 27.16 -11.99 0.44
N SER A 373 28.12 -11.95 -0.52
CA SER A 373 28.80 -13.13 -1.05
C SER A 373 30.13 -12.75 -1.70
N ALA A 374 31.13 -13.62 -1.58
CA ALA A 374 32.45 -13.42 -2.21
C ALA A 374 32.41 -13.36 -3.74
N ASP A 375 31.35 -13.93 -4.36
CA ASP A 375 31.20 -14.03 -5.82
C ASP A 375 30.53 -12.80 -6.45
N ILE A 376 30.21 -11.76 -5.66
CA ILE A 376 29.53 -10.57 -6.16
C ILE A 376 30.54 -9.60 -6.78
N SER A 377 30.41 -9.39 -8.11
CA SER A 377 31.22 -8.36 -8.77
C SER A 377 30.80 -6.95 -8.33
N THR A 378 31.74 -6.00 -8.34
CA THR A 378 31.47 -4.59 -8.02
C THR A 378 30.36 -4.01 -8.91
N GLN A 379 30.30 -4.41 -10.19
CA GLN A 379 29.24 -3.96 -11.08
C GLN A 379 27.87 -4.47 -10.63
N ARG A 380 27.77 -5.74 -10.24
CA ARG A 380 26.52 -6.31 -9.76
C ARG A 380 26.07 -5.67 -8.44
N ALA A 381 26.98 -5.39 -7.52
CA ALA A 381 26.64 -4.66 -6.29
C ALA A 381 26.03 -3.28 -6.60
N ARG A 382 26.60 -2.57 -7.59
CA ARG A 382 26.05 -1.28 -8.06
C ARG A 382 24.70 -1.42 -8.73
N ASP A 383 24.48 -2.46 -9.53
CA ASP A 383 23.18 -2.74 -10.17
C ASP A 383 22.11 -2.98 -9.10
N ILE A 384 22.44 -3.74 -8.04
CA ILE A 384 21.55 -3.96 -6.90
C ILE A 384 21.31 -2.65 -6.12
N CYS A 385 22.35 -1.82 -5.90
CA CYS A 385 22.18 -0.49 -5.31
C CYS A 385 21.17 0.33 -6.13
N GLY A 386 21.31 0.36 -7.44
CA GLY A 386 20.37 1.05 -8.34
C GLY A 386 18.95 0.50 -8.23
N ALA A 387 18.80 -0.84 -8.24
CA ALA A 387 17.51 -1.50 -8.04
C ALA A 387 16.87 -1.18 -6.66
N MET A 388 17.68 -0.91 -5.63
CA MET A 388 17.25 -0.49 -4.30
C MET A 388 17.16 1.05 -4.13
N MET A 389 17.20 1.80 -5.25
CA MET A 389 17.13 3.27 -5.29
C MET A 389 18.34 3.98 -4.62
N PHE A 390 19.51 3.34 -4.59
CA PHE A 390 20.77 3.95 -4.21
C PHE A 390 21.61 4.18 -5.47
N GLU A 391 21.38 5.30 -6.17
CA GLU A 391 22.06 5.62 -7.41
C GLU A 391 23.19 6.64 -7.22
N GLY A 392 24.17 6.59 -8.11
CA GLY A 392 25.29 7.53 -8.09
C GLY A 392 25.95 7.60 -6.72
N ASP A 393 26.04 8.82 -6.17
CA ASP A 393 26.65 9.07 -4.85
C ASP A 393 25.89 8.43 -3.68
N ALA A 394 24.60 8.11 -3.86
CA ALA A 394 23.82 7.46 -2.80
C ALA A 394 24.32 6.04 -2.49
N ALA A 395 24.91 5.32 -3.46
CA ALA A 395 25.52 4.01 -3.25
C ALA A 395 26.76 4.06 -2.34
N PHE A 396 27.40 5.23 -2.23
CA PHE A 396 28.57 5.47 -1.39
C PHE A 396 28.24 6.11 -0.04
N LYS A 397 26.96 6.35 0.27
CA LYS A 397 26.54 6.79 1.60
C LYS A 397 26.88 5.72 2.63
N LYS A 398 27.37 6.14 3.79
CA LYS A 398 27.60 5.25 4.92
C LYS A 398 26.28 4.77 5.53
N ILE A 399 26.24 3.52 5.97
CA ILE A 399 25.08 2.91 6.63
C ILE A 399 24.64 3.72 7.87
N ALA A 400 25.59 4.34 8.58
CA ALA A 400 25.31 5.15 9.78
C ALA A 400 24.31 6.30 9.52
N VAL A 401 24.33 6.91 8.33
CA VAL A 401 23.50 8.09 8.00
C VAL A 401 22.16 7.74 7.34
N LEU A 402 21.90 6.44 7.13
CA LEU A 402 20.68 5.97 6.48
C LEU A 402 19.50 5.96 7.44
N SER A 403 18.32 6.29 6.92
CA SER A 403 17.04 6.10 7.61
C SER A 403 16.71 4.60 7.79
N GLY A 404 15.75 4.26 8.67
CA GLY A 404 15.30 2.89 8.88
C GLY A 404 14.85 2.22 7.59
N GLY A 405 14.04 2.90 6.77
CA GLY A 405 13.60 2.37 5.48
C GLY A 405 14.72 2.20 4.46
N GLU A 406 15.73 3.08 4.45
CA GLU A 406 16.91 2.89 3.61
C GLU A 406 17.72 1.66 4.05
N LYS A 407 17.92 1.45 5.37
CA LYS A 407 18.57 0.26 5.90
C LYS A 407 17.81 -1.03 5.56
N SER A 408 16.48 -1.03 5.62
CA SER A 408 15.65 -2.17 5.18
C SER A 408 15.87 -2.48 3.70
N ARG A 409 15.97 -1.46 2.83
CA ARG A 409 16.29 -1.68 1.41
C ARG A 409 17.72 -2.23 1.20
N VAL A 410 18.69 -1.85 2.02
CA VAL A 410 20.04 -2.47 1.97
C VAL A 410 19.98 -3.95 2.32
N LEU A 411 19.23 -4.34 3.36
CA LEU A 411 19.05 -5.75 3.72
C LEU A 411 18.36 -6.56 2.60
N LEU A 412 17.32 -6.01 1.98
CA LEU A 412 16.70 -6.62 0.80
C LEU A 412 17.71 -6.77 -0.34
N GLY A 413 18.54 -5.75 -0.57
CA GLY A 413 19.63 -5.79 -1.55
C GLY A 413 20.62 -6.93 -1.29
N LYS A 414 20.99 -7.20 -0.03
CA LYS A 414 21.84 -8.34 0.35
C LYS A 414 21.22 -9.68 -0.03
N ILE A 415 19.91 -9.86 0.16
CA ILE A 415 19.20 -11.09 -0.22
C ILE A 415 19.13 -11.22 -1.76
N LEU A 416 18.94 -10.12 -2.49
CA LEU A 416 18.95 -10.13 -3.96
C LEU A 416 20.29 -10.49 -4.56
N ALA A 417 21.37 -10.28 -3.82
CA ALA A 417 22.71 -10.54 -4.26
C ALA A 417 22.99 -12.04 -4.46
N VAL A 418 22.34 -12.90 -3.66
CA VAL A 418 22.56 -14.34 -3.60
C VAL A 418 21.37 -15.10 -4.20
N PRO A 419 21.59 -16.16 -5.01
CA PRO A 419 20.50 -17.02 -5.46
C PRO A 419 20.04 -17.93 -4.31
N VAL A 420 18.72 -17.93 -4.05
CA VAL A 420 18.10 -18.69 -2.95
C VAL A 420 16.92 -19.52 -3.45
N ASN A 421 16.52 -20.54 -2.69
CA ASN A 421 15.32 -21.33 -2.99
C ASN A 421 14.30 -21.30 -1.85
N LEU A 422 14.67 -20.74 -0.70
CA LEU A 422 13.79 -20.47 0.44
C LEU A 422 13.99 -19.03 0.94
N LEU A 423 12.92 -18.27 1.03
CA LEU A 423 12.91 -16.94 1.65
C LEU A 423 12.23 -17.02 3.02
N MET A 424 12.91 -16.53 4.04
CA MET A 424 12.37 -16.36 5.38
C MET A 424 12.37 -14.87 5.73
N LEU A 425 11.19 -14.29 5.96
CA LEU A 425 11.03 -12.85 6.12
C LEU A 425 10.27 -12.54 7.41
N ASP A 426 10.87 -11.73 8.29
CA ASP A 426 10.24 -11.26 9.53
C ASP A 426 9.86 -9.78 9.41
N GLU A 427 8.56 -9.50 9.29
CA GLU A 427 7.97 -8.17 9.15
C GLU A 427 8.69 -7.30 8.10
N PRO A 428 8.84 -7.76 6.84
CA PRO A 428 9.64 -7.06 5.84
C PRO A 428 9.02 -5.75 5.36
N THR A 429 7.75 -5.50 5.68
CA THR A 429 7.01 -4.29 5.32
C THR A 429 7.27 -3.12 6.27
N ASN A 430 7.80 -3.38 7.46
CA ASN A 430 8.09 -2.34 8.43
C ASN A 430 9.11 -1.33 7.87
N HIS A 431 8.81 -0.04 8.00
CA HIS A 431 9.64 1.08 7.51
C HIS A 431 9.74 1.22 5.97
N LEU A 432 9.11 0.36 5.18
CA LEU A 432 8.99 0.54 3.74
C LEU A 432 7.82 1.48 3.43
N ASP A 433 7.99 2.36 2.43
CA ASP A 433 6.85 3.14 1.92
C ASP A 433 5.93 2.28 1.04
N MET A 434 4.75 2.80 0.70
CA MET A 434 3.74 2.05 -0.06
C MET A 434 4.29 1.54 -1.40
N ASP A 435 5.06 2.37 -2.12
CA ASP A 435 5.65 1.99 -3.41
C ASP A 435 6.64 0.83 -3.23
N SER A 436 7.44 0.86 -2.15
CA SER A 436 8.39 -0.21 -1.81
C SER A 436 7.68 -1.50 -1.36
N CYS A 437 6.56 -1.39 -0.64
CA CYS A 437 5.73 -2.53 -0.27
C CYS A 437 5.12 -3.21 -1.51
N ASP A 438 4.59 -2.43 -2.47
CA ASP A 438 4.04 -2.95 -3.72
C ASP A 438 5.13 -3.66 -4.56
N ALA A 439 6.33 -3.09 -4.64
CA ALA A 439 7.47 -3.70 -5.33
C ALA A 439 7.91 -5.01 -4.67
N LEU A 440 7.96 -5.05 -3.33
CA LEU A 440 8.27 -6.26 -2.57
C LEU A 440 7.22 -7.34 -2.81
N LEU A 441 5.94 -6.99 -2.74
CA LEU A 441 4.85 -7.93 -3.01
C LEU A 441 4.92 -8.50 -4.42
N THR A 442 5.20 -7.66 -5.41
CA THR A 442 5.38 -8.08 -6.81
C THR A 442 6.57 -9.03 -6.96
N ALA A 443 7.70 -8.73 -6.31
CA ALA A 443 8.88 -9.58 -6.33
C ALA A 443 8.65 -10.94 -5.66
N LEU A 444 7.92 -10.97 -4.52
CA LEU A 444 7.56 -12.21 -3.84
C LEU A 444 6.56 -13.04 -4.65
N ASN A 445 5.59 -12.41 -5.30
CA ASN A 445 4.65 -13.11 -6.17
C ASN A 445 5.34 -13.76 -7.38
N SER A 446 6.35 -13.12 -7.94
CA SER A 446 7.13 -13.65 -9.08
C SER A 446 8.20 -14.67 -8.68
N PHE A 447 8.50 -14.80 -7.39
CA PHE A 447 9.50 -15.74 -6.89
C PHE A 447 9.00 -17.19 -6.95
N SER A 448 9.72 -18.06 -7.68
CA SER A 448 9.35 -19.48 -7.87
C SER A 448 9.75 -20.39 -6.69
N GLY A 449 10.47 -19.89 -5.70
CA GLY A 449 10.90 -20.64 -4.52
C GLY A 449 9.87 -20.66 -3.42
N THR A 450 10.26 -21.25 -2.30
CA THR A 450 9.46 -21.35 -1.07
C THR A 450 9.54 -20.05 -0.27
N ILE A 451 8.43 -19.62 0.32
CA ILE A 451 8.36 -18.41 1.15
C ILE A 451 7.78 -18.73 2.51
N ILE A 452 8.48 -18.32 3.56
CA ILE A 452 7.96 -18.27 4.93
C ILE A 452 8.02 -16.81 5.38
N ILE A 453 6.87 -16.20 5.69
CA ILE A 453 6.81 -14.78 6.03
C ILE A 453 6.00 -14.57 7.31
N VAL A 454 6.58 -13.83 8.25
CA VAL A 454 5.85 -13.24 9.38
C VAL A 454 5.39 -11.86 8.95
N THR A 455 4.10 -11.59 8.96
CA THR A 455 3.59 -10.26 8.65
C THR A 455 2.22 -9.99 9.27
N HIS A 456 1.97 -8.72 9.57
CA HIS A 456 0.68 -8.20 10.03
C HIS A 456 -0.07 -7.45 8.92
N ASN A 457 0.54 -7.27 7.76
CA ASN A 457 -0.07 -6.59 6.63
C ASN A 457 -1.04 -7.51 5.89
N GLU A 458 -2.34 -7.19 5.94
CA GLU A 458 -3.39 -8.02 5.34
C GLU A 458 -3.27 -8.14 3.82
N MET A 459 -2.74 -7.13 3.12
CA MET A 459 -2.52 -7.19 1.68
C MET A 459 -1.55 -8.33 1.31
N PHE A 460 -0.46 -8.49 2.08
CA PHE A 460 0.50 -9.58 1.91
C PHE A 460 -0.13 -10.93 2.24
N LEU A 461 -0.91 -11.02 3.33
CA LEU A 461 -1.60 -12.24 3.71
C LEU A 461 -2.60 -12.71 2.65
N HIS A 462 -3.37 -11.79 2.08
CA HIS A 462 -4.32 -12.12 1.02
C HIS A 462 -3.65 -12.52 -0.30
N ALA A 463 -2.50 -11.93 -0.61
CA ALA A 463 -1.83 -12.15 -1.89
C ALA A 463 -0.89 -13.36 -1.88
N LEU A 464 -0.31 -13.71 -0.73
CA LEU A 464 0.76 -14.72 -0.65
C LEU A 464 0.35 -16.01 0.06
N ALA A 465 -0.58 -15.95 1.05
CA ALA A 465 -0.80 -17.09 1.92
C ALA A 465 -1.53 -18.24 1.22
N ASP A 466 -0.84 -19.36 1.01
CA ASP A 466 -1.44 -20.65 0.68
C ASP A 466 -1.77 -21.43 1.96
N ARG A 467 -0.94 -21.27 3.00
CA ARG A 467 -1.05 -21.91 4.32
C ARG A 467 -0.69 -20.91 5.42
N LEU A 468 -1.25 -21.09 6.61
CA LEU A 468 -1.00 -20.22 7.75
C LEU A 468 -0.51 -21.00 8.96
N ILE A 469 0.48 -20.46 9.67
CA ILE A 469 0.81 -20.86 11.03
C ILE A 469 0.25 -19.78 11.97
N VAL A 470 -0.79 -20.13 12.72
CA VAL A 470 -1.58 -19.18 13.50
C VAL A 470 -1.27 -19.31 14.98
N PHE A 471 -0.78 -18.21 15.57
CA PHE A 471 -0.54 -18.08 17.01
C PHE A 471 -1.76 -17.43 17.68
N GLN A 472 -2.55 -18.21 18.41
CA GLN A 472 -3.73 -17.75 19.16
C GLN A 472 -3.68 -18.17 20.64
N SER A 473 -4.63 -17.65 21.44
CA SER A 473 -4.86 -18.10 22.82
C SER A 473 -5.28 -19.59 22.83
N GLY A 474 -4.34 -20.48 22.96
CA GLY A 474 -4.55 -21.95 22.88
C GLY A 474 -3.46 -22.67 22.09
N GLY A 475 -2.37 -21.96 21.77
CA GLY A 475 -1.18 -22.51 21.13
C GLY A 475 -1.06 -22.17 19.64
N VAL A 476 -0.10 -22.81 19.02
CA VAL A 476 0.23 -22.67 17.59
C VAL A 476 -0.51 -23.73 16.81
N LYS A 477 -1.11 -23.34 15.67
CA LYS A 477 -1.81 -24.27 14.78
C LYS A 477 -1.45 -24.00 13.32
N LEU A 478 -1.28 -25.08 12.55
CA LEU A 478 -1.22 -25.02 11.11
C LEU A 478 -2.66 -24.96 10.55
N PHE A 479 -2.93 -24.02 9.66
CA PHE A 479 -4.17 -23.91 8.92
C PHE A 479 -3.88 -24.14 7.44
N GLU A 480 -4.52 -25.15 6.87
CA GLU A 480 -4.42 -25.48 5.44
C GLU A 480 -5.43 -24.63 4.65
N GLY A 481 -4.93 -23.56 4.04
CA GLY A 481 -5.71 -22.64 3.25
C GLY A 481 -5.25 -21.20 3.38
N GLY A 482 -5.71 -20.34 2.48
CA GLY A 482 -5.36 -18.92 2.44
C GLY A 482 -6.04 -18.10 3.55
N TYR A 483 -5.56 -16.85 3.70
CA TYR A 483 -6.01 -15.97 4.78
C TYR A 483 -7.52 -15.69 4.76
N LYS A 484 -8.13 -15.54 3.58
CA LYS A 484 -9.58 -15.36 3.46
C LYS A 484 -10.37 -16.57 4.00
N GLN A 485 -9.89 -17.78 3.70
CA GLN A 485 -10.53 -19.01 4.19
C GLN A 485 -10.40 -19.14 5.71
N PHE A 486 -9.26 -18.69 6.26
CA PHE A 486 -9.08 -18.64 7.71
C PHE A 486 -10.10 -17.68 8.36
N LEU A 487 -10.26 -16.47 7.82
CA LEU A 487 -11.24 -15.51 8.35
C LEU A 487 -12.69 -16.02 8.29
N ASP A 488 -13.03 -16.77 7.24
CA ASP A 488 -14.38 -17.31 7.03
C ASP A 488 -14.68 -18.53 7.94
N LYS A 489 -13.68 -19.39 8.19
CA LYS A 489 -13.84 -20.66 8.95
C LYS A 489 -13.57 -20.51 10.43
N ASP A 490 -12.36 -20.10 10.77
CA ASP A 490 -11.87 -20.05 12.14
C ASP A 490 -11.89 -18.63 12.71
N GLY A 491 -11.42 -17.64 11.92
CA GLY A 491 -11.34 -16.24 12.32
C GLY A 491 -10.53 -16.00 13.60
N TRP A 492 -10.50 -14.76 14.04
CA TRP A 492 -9.84 -14.38 15.28
C TRP A 492 -10.77 -14.62 16.48
N ARG A 493 -10.39 -15.47 17.42
CA ARG A 493 -11.21 -15.84 18.59
C ARG A 493 -11.68 -14.66 19.42
N GLU A 494 -10.94 -13.57 19.42
CA GLU A 494 -11.30 -12.36 20.16
C GLU A 494 -12.44 -11.61 19.50
N GLU A 495 -12.43 -11.52 18.16
CA GLU A 495 -13.56 -10.97 17.42
C GLU A 495 -14.84 -11.78 17.62
N GLN A 496 -14.69 -13.10 17.74
CA GLN A 496 -15.83 -13.97 18.05
C GLN A 496 -16.37 -13.73 19.47
N LYS A 497 -15.47 -13.55 20.47
CA LYS A 497 -15.87 -13.21 21.84
C LYS A 497 -16.51 -11.84 21.93
N GLU A 498 -16.00 -10.84 21.18
CA GLU A 498 -16.56 -9.50 21.12
C GLU A 498 -17.94 -9.50 20.47
N LYS A 499 -18.11 -10.23 19.36
CA LYS A 499 -19.42 -10.45 18.73
C LYS A 499 -20.40 -11.15 19.67
N ALA A 500 -19.95 -12.17 20.38
CA ALA A 500 -20.76 -12.87 21.38
C ALA A 500 -21.18 -11.98 22.55
N ARG A 501 -20.27 -11.11 23.04
CA ARG A 501 -20.57 -10.11 24.10
C ARG A 501 -21.55 -9.03 23.62
N MET A 502 -21.42 -8.54 22.40
CA MET A 502 -22.37 -7.59 21.81
C MET A 502 -23.76 -8.20 21.61
N HIS A 503 -23.85 -9.48 21.23
CA HIS A 503 -25.11 -10.21 21.15
C HIS A 503 -25.73 -10.48 22.53
N ALA A 504 -24.92 -10.65 23.58
CA ALA A 504 -25.40 -10.84 24.95
C ALA A 504 -25.87 -9.51 25.61
N ALA A 505 -25.31 -8.37 25.19
CA ALA A 505 -25.64 -7.05 25.76
C ALA A 505 -26.89 -6.39 25.13
N ASN A 506 -27.38 -6.88 23.99
CA ASN A 506 -28.59 -6.39 23.32
C ASN A 506 -29.43 -7.59 22.86
N PRO A 507 -30.37 -8.11 23.68
CA PRO A 507 -31.34 -9.07 23.19
C PRO A 507 -32.34 -8.33 22.30
N GLU A 508 -32.14 -8.40 20.98
CA GLU A 508 -33.13 -7.92 20.02
C GLU A 508 -34.43 -8.72 20.13
N PRO A 509 -35.60 -8.07 20.00
CA PRO A 509 -36.86 -8.77 19.98
C PRO A 509 -36.90 -9.71 18.76
N GLN A 510 -37.36 -10.92 18.98
CA GLN A 510 -37.55 -11.94 17.95
C GLN A 510 -38.58 -11.46 16.89
N THR A 511 -38.08 -10.81 15.86
CA THR A 511 -38.79 -10.69 14.59
C THR A 511 -38.47 -11.91 13.74
N ASN A 512 -39.46 -12.52 13.14
CA ASN A 512 -39.39 -13.69 12.28
C ASN A 512 -38.28 -13.57 11.25
N LYS A 513 -37.09 -14.11 11.54
CA LYS A 513 -35.97 -14.17 10.61
C LYS A 513 -36.17 -15.37 9.70
N LEU A 514 -36.29 -15.10 8.40
CA LEU A 514 -36.12 -16.11 7.35
C LEU A 514 -34.85 -16.93 7.66
N SER A 515 -34.94 -18.26 7.61
CA SER A 515 -33.88 -19.18 7.97
C SER A 515 -32.57 -18.80 7.23
N LYS A 516 -31.43 -18.82 7.95
CA LYS A 516 -30.09 -18.61 7.34
C LYS A 516 -29.85 -19.46 6.09
N LYS A 517 -30.56 -20.56 5.96
CA LYS A 517 -30.53 -21.49 4.83
C LYS A 517 -31.25 -20.93 3.60
N ASP A 518 -32.35 -20.23 3.79
CA ASP A 518 -33.15 -19.61 2.72
C ASP A 518 -32.44 -18.37 2.17
N ASN A 519 -31.81 -17.57 3.02
CA ASN A 519 -30.99 -16.42 2.61
C ASN A 519 -29.74 -16.84 1.83
N ARG A 520 -29.08 -17.94 2.21
CA ARG A 520 -27.96 -18.50 1.42
C ARG A 520 -28.43 -18.99 0.05
N LYS A 521 -29.62 -19.58 -0.03
CA LYS A 521 -30.19 -20.05 -1.28
C LYS A 521 -30.54 -18.87 -2.20
N MET A 522 -31.24 -17.85 -1.68
CA MET A 522 -31.59 -16.64 -2.44
C MET A 522 -30.34 -15.89 -2.93
N ARG A 523 -29.28 -15.79 -2.09
CA ARG A 523 -28.02 -15.17 -2.49
C ARG A 523 -27.31 -15.98 -3.60
N SER A 524 -27.32 -17.30 -3.50
CA SER A 524 -26.78 -18.19 -4.53
C SER A 524 -27.53 -18.03 -5.86
N ASP A 525 -28.86 -17.96 -5.81
CA ASP A 525 -29.71 -17.80 -7.00
C ASP A 525 -29.45 -16.44 -7.69
N ILE A 526 -29.28 -15.36 -6.93
CA ILE A 526 -28.94 -14.03 -7.48
C ILE A 526 -27.56 -14.04 -8.15
N ILE A 527 -26.56 -14.69 -7.55
CA ILE A 527 -25.20 -14.82 -8.13
C ILE A 527 -25.26 -15.63 -9.43
N ILE A 528 -26.01 -16.71 -9.46
CA ILE A 528 -26.19 -17.52 -10.68
C ILE A 528 -26.88 -16.70 -11.77
N GLN A 529 -27.94 -15.96 -11.45
CA GLN A 529 -28.63 -15.07 -12.39
C GLN A 529 -27.72 -13.96 -12.91
N LYS A 530 -26.89 -13.33 -12.03
CA LYS A 530 -25.88 -12.34 -12.41
C LYS A 530 -24.91 -12.93 -13.45
N SER A 531 -24.35 -14.11 -13.16
CA SER A 531 -23.41 -14.79 -14.05
C SER A 531 -24.04 -15.16 -15.40
N GLN A 532 -25.29 -15.64 -15.41
CA GLN A 532 -26.00 -16.00 -16.64
C GLN A 532 -26.30 -14.79 -17.54
N LYS A 533 -26.50 -13.60 -16.95
CA LYS A 533 -26.75 -12.37 -17.72
C LYS A 533 -25.46 -11.69 -18.16
N LEU A 534 -24.40 -11.74 -17.37
CA LEU A 534 -23.12 -11.10 -17.69
C LEU A 534 -22.30 -11.88 -18.72
N LYS A 535 -22.25 -13.22 -18.64
CA LYS A 535 -21.49 -14.05 -19.58
C LYS A 535 -21.75 -13.74 -21.06
N PRO A 536 -23.03 -13.61 -21.54
CA PRO A 536 -23.28 -13.27 -22.94
C PRO A 536 -22.75 -11.90 -23.33
N ILE A 537 -22.81 -10.93 -22.42
CA ILE A 537 -22.30 -9.57 -22.67
C ILE A 537 -20.76 -9.59 -22.76
N GLU A 538 -20.09 -10.28 -21.87
CA GLU A 538 -18.61 -10.45 -21.87
C GLU A 538 -18.12 -11.15 -23.13
N VAL A 539 -18.80 -12.19 -23.60
CA VAL A 539 -18.48 -12.86 -24.86
C VAL A 539 -18.64 -11.90 -26.06
N ARG A 540 -19.66 -11.04 -26.05
CA ARG A 540 -19.86 -10.04 -27.11
C ARG A 540 -18.81 -8.95 -27.06
N ILE A 541 -18.41 -8.48 -25.87
CA ILE A 541 -17.30 -7.53 -25.68
C ILE A 541 -16.03 -8.10 -26.29
N SER A 542 -15.60 -9.29 -25.87
CA SER A 542 -14.39 -9.93 -26.36
C SER A 542 -14.40 -10.15 -27.89
N LYS A 543 -15.56 -10.49 -28.47
CA LYS A 543 -15.72 -10.63 -29.92
C LYS A 543 -15.61 -9.29 -30.66
N THR A 544 -16.14 -8.21 -30.05
CA THR A 544 -16.06 -6.86 -30.62
C THR A 544 -14.64 -6.31 -30.56
N GLU A 545 -13.93 -6.53 -29.44
CA GLU A 545 -12.51 -6.19 -29.27
C GLU A 545 -11.63 -6.89 -30.29
N ALA A 546 -11.78 -8.21 -30.48
CA ALA A 546 -11.06 -8.96 -31.50
C ALA A 546 -11.38 -8.45 -32.95
N GLY A 547 -12.61 -8.00 -33.16
CA GLY A 547 -13.00 -7.34 -34.41
C GLY A 547 -12.29 -6.01 -34.66
N ILE A 548 -12.16 -5.19 -33.62
CA ILE A 548 -11.43 -3.91 -33.68
C ILE A 548 -9.97 -4.18 -34.00
N GLU A 549 -9.29 -5.06 -33.28
CA GLU A 549 -7.89 -5.43 -33.51
C GLU A 549 -7.64 -5.88 -34.96
N THR A 550 -8.53 -6.75 -35.48
CA THR A 550 -8.45 -7.23 -36.86
C THR A 550 -8.54 -6.09 -37.90
N TYR A 551 -9.40 -5.10 -37.68
CA TYR A 551 -9.54 -3.99 -38.63
C TYR A 551 -8.45 -2.93 -38.44
N GLU A 552 -7.91 -2.73 -37.24
CA GLU A 552 -6.77 -1.87 -36.99
C GLU A 552 -5.50 -2.42 -37.67
N GLU A 553 -5.26 -3.74 -37.58
CA GLU A 553 -4.18 -4.38 -38.34
C GLU A 553 -4.30 -4.19 -39.86
N LYS A 554 -5.55 -4.25 -40.39
CA LYS A 554 -5.78 -4.00 -41.81
C LYS A 554 -5.53 -2.55 -42.18
N LEU A 555 -5.93 -1.61 -41.32
CA LEU A 555 -5.65 -0.18 -41.48
C LEU A 555 -4.14 0.08 -41.52
N ASP A 556 -3.39 -0.49 -40.61
CA ASP A 556 -1.94 -0.34 -40.56
C ASP A 556 -1.25 -0.90 -41.81
N ARG A 557 -1.68 -2.07 -42.30
CA ARG A 557 -1.19 -2.62 -43.56
C ARG A 557 -1.49 -1.70 -44.75
N CYS A 558 -2.74 -1.25 -44.87
CA CYS A 558 -3.11 -0.32 -45.93
C CYS A 558 -2.35 1.00 -45.89
N ASN A 559 -2.11 1.54 -44.68
CA ASN A 559 -1.30 2.73 -44.47
C ASN A 559 0.16 2.55 -44.92
N HIS A 560 0.77 1.41 -44.57
CA HIS A 560 2.12 1.04 -45.03
C HIS A 560 2.19 0.91 -46.54
N GLU A 561 1.21 0.25 -47.15
CA GLU A 561 1.13 0.11 -48.61
C GLU A 561 0.88 1.46 -49.31
N LEU A 562 0.08 2.33 -48.72
CA LEU A 562 -0.17 3.70 -49.21
C LEU A 562 1.11 4.52 -49.28
N ILE A 563 1.96 4.41 -48.24
CA ILE A 563 3.27 5.08 -48.19
C ILE A 563 4.18 4.55 -49.31
N GLN A 564 4.14 3.24 -49.62
CA GLN A 564 4.90 2.66 -50.71
C GLN A 564 4.36 3.09 -52.10
N ALA A 565 3.05 3.04 -52.28
CA ALA A 565 2.39 3.49 -53.52
C ALA A 565 2.63 4.97 -53.79
N SER A 566 2.68 5.82 -52.76
CA SER A 566 3.03 7.24 -52.84
C SER A 566 4.46 7.47 -53.31
N LYS A 567 5.40 6.61 -52.92
CA LYS A 567 6.81 6.68 -53.41
C LYS A 567 6.93 6.27 -54.88
N SER A 568 6.10 5.32 -55.34
CA SER A 568 6.07 4.85 -56.75
C SER A 568 5.19 5.72 -57.65
N LYS A 569 4.48 6.76 -57.15
CA LYS A 569 3.55 7.61 -57.87
C LYS A 569 2.41 6.90 -58.60
N ASP A 570 1.96 5.75 -58.06
CA ASP A 570 0.89 4.93 -58.64
C ASP A 570 -0.49 5.48 -58.16
N ALA A 571 -1.09 6.33 -59.00
CA ALA A 571 -2.33 7.06 -58.69
C ALA A 571 -3.53 6.10 -58.48
N ASP A 572 -3.64 5.02 -59.27
CA ASP A 572 -4.76 4.08 -59.19
C ASP A 572 -4.70 3.25 -57.89
N ARG A 573 -3.50 2.84 -57.50
CA ARG A 573 -3.28 2.11 -56.26
C ARG A 573 -3.51 2.97 -55.02
N ILE A 574 -3.11 4.27 -55.07
CA ILE A 574 -3.36 5.26 -54.00
C ILE A 574 -4.87 5.47 -53.83
N ALA A 575 -5.63 5.61 -54.91
CA ALA A 575 -7.08 5.80 -54.86
C ALA A 575 -7.82 4.60 -54.24
N ARG A 576 -7.41 3.36 -54.60
CA ARG A 576 -7.98 2.14 -54.03
C ARG A 576 -7.67 2.01 -52.53
N LEU A 577 -6.42 2.16 -52.13
CA LEU A 577 -6.00 2.08 -50.73
C LEU A 577 -6.65 3.14 -49.87
N SER A 578 -6.80 4.37 -50.39
CA SER A 578 -7.51 5.46 -49.66
C SER A 578 -8.99 5.13 -49.42
N LYS A 579 -9.64 4.47 -50.38
CA LYS A 579 -11.03 3.99 -50.21
C LYS A 579 -11.14 2.88 -49.20
N ASP A 580 -10.19 1.95 -49.19
CA ASP A 580 -10.15 0.81 -48.23
C ASP A 580 -9.88 1.32 -46.82
N ILE A 581 -8.95 2.25 -46.66
CA ILE A 581 -8.66 2.92 -45.37
C ILE A 581 -9.92 3.57 -44.81
N TYR A 582 -10.62 4.36 -45.65
CA TYR A 582 -11.87 5.00 -45.25
C TYR A 582 -12.94 3.98 -44.80
N GLN A 583 -13.08 2.87 -45.54
CA GLN A 583 -14.05 1.83 -45.19
C GLN A 583 -13.68 1.10 -43.89
N TYR A 584 -12.40 0.79 -43.66
CA TYR A 584 -11.95 0.15 -42.43
C TYR A 584 -12.09 1.09 -41.24
N GLN A 585 -11.79 2.38 -41.40
CA GLN A 585 -12.00 3.39 -40.36
C GLN A 585 -13.46 3.46 -39.91
N LEU A 586 -14.37 3.48 -40.87
CA LEU A 586 -15.82 3.53 -40.61
C LEU A 586 -16.34 2.26 -39.92
N LYS A 587 -15.69 1.10 -40.15
CA LYS A 587 -15.98 -0.15 -39.44
C LYS A 587 -15.44 -0.12 -38.02
N VAL A 588 -14.23 0.36 -37.81
CA VAL A 588 -13.61 0.53 -36.51
C VAL A 588 -14.46 1.47 -35.64
N ASP A 589 -14.88 2.62 -36.17
CA ASP A 589 -15.73 3.57 -35.45
C ASP A 589 -17.07 2.96 -35.02
N LYS A 590 -17.69 2.14 -35.91
CA LYS A 590 -18.91 1.41 -35.57
C LYS A 590 -18.70 0.36 -34.47
N LEU A 591 -17.59 -0.34 -34.50
CA LEU A 591 -17.27 -1.34 -33.49
C LEU A 591 -16.97 -0.68 -32.13
N TYR A 592 -16.31 0.49 -32.10
CA TYR A 592 -16.12 1.26 -30.87
C TYR A 592 -17.45 1.73 -30.28
N ALA A 593 -18.37 2.25 -31.10
CA ALA A 593 -19.71 2.62 -30.64
C ALA A 593 -20.52 1.42 -30.12
N GLN A 594 -20.31 0.23 -30.68
CA GLN A 594 -20.93 -0.99 -30.17
C GLN A 594 -20.29 -1.45 -28.87
N LEU A 595 -18.98 -1.31 -28.72
CA LEU A 595 -18.22 -1.65 -27.54
C LEU A 595 -18.65 -0.79 -26.35
N GLU A 596 -18.80 0.53 -26.57
CA GLU A 596 -19.28 1.48 -25.56
C GLU A 596 -20.66 1.08 -25.02
N LYS A 597 -21.61 0.76 -25.91
CA LYS A 597 -22.94 0.28 -25.49
C LYS A 597 -22.89 -1.02 -24.71
N LEU A 598 -21.99 -1.94 -25.07
CA LEU A 598 -21.85 -3.21 -24.35
C LEU A 598 -21.25 -3.03 -22.95
N TYR A 599 -20.36 -2.05 -22.76
CA TYR A 599 -19.87 -1.70 -21.44
C TYR A 599 -20.94 -1.03 -20.59
N ASP A 600 -21.74 -0.11 -21.18
CA ASP A 600 -22.89 0.48 -20.47
C ASP A 600 -23.91 -0.60 -20.04
N ASP A 601 -24.23 -1.56 -20.91
CA ASP A 601 -25.13 -2.67 -20.60
C ASP A 601 -24.55 -3.58 -19.48
N LYS A 602 -23.23 -3.77 -19.48
CA LYS A 602 -22.51 -4.52 -18.44
C LYS A 602 -22.62 -3.80 -17.09
N ASP A 603 -22.27 -2.51 -17.06
CA ASP A 603 -22.28 -1.69 -15.83
C ASP A 603 -23.69 -1.57 -15.24
N GLN A 604 -24.73 -1.39 -16.09
CA GLN A 604 -26.12 -1.38 -15.64
C GLN A 604 -26.54 -2.73 -15.05
N THR A 605 -26.13 -3.82 -15.69
CA THR A 605 -26.43 -5.18 -15.22
C THR A 605 -25.72 -5.46 -13.89
N GLU A 606 -24.46 -5.08 -13.76
CA GLU A 606 -23.69 -5.24 -12.52
C GLU A 606 -24.30 -4.43 -11.37
N SER A 607 -24.60 -3.15 -11.61
CA SER A 607 -25.21 -2.24 -10.63
C SER A 607 -26.58 -2.75 -10.15
N TYR A 608 -27.42 -3.26 -11.07
CA TYR A 608 -28.71 -3.85 -10.73
C TYR A 608 -28.58 -5.03 -9.76
N TYR A 609 -27.69 -5.98 -10.04
CA TYR A 609 -27.49 -7.14 -9.18
C TYR A 609 -26.77 -6.81 -7.87
N GLU A 610 -25.89 -5.80 -7.85
CA GLU A 610 -25.27 -5.30 -6.62
C GLU A 610 -26.28 -4.63 -5.69
N THR A 611 -27.19 -3.83 -6.23
CA THR A 611 -28.28 -3.24 -5.45
C THR A 611 -29.16 -4.33 -4.85
N ARG A 612 -29.51 -5.32 -5.62
CA ARG A 612 -30.33 -6.45 -5.19
C ARG A 612 -29.64 -7.33 -4.14
N LEU A 613 -28.32 -7.48 -4.20
CA LEU A 613 -27.52 -8.14 -3.16
C LEU A 613 -27.42 -7.29 -1.88
N LYS A 614 -27.35 -5.95 -2.02
CA LYS A 614 -27.37 -5.02 -0.87
C LYS A 614 -28.75 -5.02 -0.19
N ASP A 615 -29.83 -4.98 -0.93
CA ASP A 615 -31.20 -5.02 -0.40
C ASP A 615 -31.46 -6.31 0.39
N LEU A 616 -30.89 -7.43 -0.06
CA LEU A 616 -30.96 -8.71 0.64
C LEU A 616 -30.14 -8.71 1.95
N LEU A 617 -29.10 -7.85 2.05
CA LEU A 617 -28.30 -7.66 3.25
C LEU A 617 -28.94 -6.66 4.23
N THR A 618 -29.75 -5.72 3.73
CA THR A 618 -30.47 -4.73 4.56
C THR A 618 -31.82 -5.23 5.05
N SER A 619 -32.39 -6.28 4.43
CA SER A 619 -33.64 -6.94 4.85
C SER A 619 -33.43 -8.06 5.87
N VAL A 620 -32.20 -8.20 6.42
CA VAL A 620 -31.78 -9.10 7.50
C VAL A 620 -31.39 -8.30 8.73
#